data_c1496765594680c0b9a2c5b4112f4cb8
#
_entry.id   c1496765594680c0b9a2c5b4112f4cb8
#
_cell.length_a   1.000
_cell.length_b   1.000
_cell.length_c   1.000
_cell.angle_alpha   90.00
_cell.angle_beta   90.00
_cell.angle_gamma   90.00
#
_symmetry.space_group_name_H-M   'P 1'
#
loop_
_entity.id
_entity.type
_entity.pdbx_description
1 polymer ?
#
loop_
_entity_poly.entity_id
_entity_poly.type
_entity_poly.pdbx_seq_one_letter_code
_entity_poly.pdbx_strand_id
1 'polypeptide(L)'
;MESRRRRSRSQLLKWGCYVLALFVCAALQTTPGLFQLGEAKPLLVLPLCLAVAVFEGEFAGALLGTVGGLLWDCTAGRTVGMLALELLLLCFAVSVLVQLYLQVNPGNFAAVSTATALVVLSLDWLFFYYTVSYTHLRAHETPEHLV
;
A
#
# COMPACT_ATOMS: atom_id res chain seq x y z
N MET A 1 -20.74 -33.26 -6.47
CA MET A 1 -20.26 -32.65 -5.22
C MET A 1 -18.74 -32.43 -5.18
N GLU A 2 -17.94 -33.26 -5.83
CA GLU A 2 -16.45 -33.15 -5.88
C GLU A 2 -15.94 -31.88 -6.60
N SER A 3 -16.56 -31.46 -7.66
CA SER A 3 -16.14 -30.26 -8.43
C SER A 3 -16.23 -28.95 -7.61
N ARG A 4 -17.23 -28.80 -6.78
CA ARG A 4 -17.37 -27.66 -5.86
C ARG A 4 -16.26 -27.64 -4.77
N ARG A 5 -15.91 -28.81 -4.27
CA ARG A 5 -14.88 -28.97 -3.22
C ARG A 5 -13.48 -28.68 -3.74
N ARG A 6 -13.18 -29.07 -5.01
CA ARG A 6 -11.91 -28.77 -5.68
C ARG A 6 -11.78 -27.27 -5.98
N ARG A 7 -12.87 -26.63 -6.41
CA ARG A 7 -12.88 -25.19 -6.70
C ARG A 7 -12.68 -24.35 -5.42
N SER A 8 -13.26 -24.77 -4.31
CA SER A 8 -13.07 -24.12 -3.01
C SER A 8 -11.63 -24.24 -2.50
N ARG A 9 -10.99 -25.42 -2.64
CA ARG A 9 -9.59 -25.62 -2.24
C ARG A 9 -8.61 -24.81 -3.07
N SER A 10 -8.81 -24.72 -4.38
CA SER A 10 -7.94 -23.91 -5.25
C SER A 10 -8.06 -22.41 -4.95
N GLN A 11 -9.25 -21.94 -4.63
CA GLN A 11 -9.47 -20.57 -4.19
C GLN A 11 -8.77 -20.27 -2.86
N LEU A 12 -8.90 -21.16 -1.87
CA LEU A 12 -8.23 -21.02 -0.58
C LEU A 12 -6.70 -21.00 -0.72
N LEU A 13 -6.15 -21.89 -1.55
CA LEU A 13 -4.71 -21.91 -1.84
C LEU A 13 -4.24 -20.62 -2.50
N LYS A 14 -5.00 -20.09 -3.46
CA LYS A 14 -4.71 -18.84 -4.15
C LYS A 14 -4.65 -17.66 -3.18
N TRP A 15 -5.67 -17.51 -2.33
CA TRP A 15 -5.69 -16.47 -1.30
C TRP A 15 -4.59 -16.65 -0.26
N GLY A 16 -4.28 -17.89 0.13
CA GLY A 16 -3.15 -18.20 0.99
C GLY A 16 -1.82 -17.76 0.39
N CYS A 17 -1.62 -17.97 -0.93
CA CYS A 17 -0.43 -17.52 -1.65
C CYS A 17 -0.34 -15.98 -1.68
N TYR A 18 -1.44 -15.25 -1.89
CA TYR A 18 -1.41 -13.78 -1.88
C TYR A 18 -1.07 -13.23 -0.50
N VAL A 19 -1.67 -13.78 0.55
CA VAL A 19 -1.37 -13.39 1.94
C VAL A 19 0.09 -13.71 2.27
N LEU A 20 0.57 -14.89 1.91
CA LEU A 20 1.98 -15.27 2.11
C LEU A 20 2.93 -14.31 1.37
N ALA A 21 2.64 -14.02 0.11
CA ALA A 21 3.42 -13.08 -0.69
C ALA A 21 3.43 -11.68 -0.07
N LEU A 22 2.29 -11.23 0.49
CA LEU A 22 2.19 -9.96 1.18
C LEU A 22 3.12 -9.91 2.41
N PHE A 23 3.10 -10.96 3.24
CA PHE A 23 4.00 -11.05 4.40
C PHE A 23 5.47 -11.11 4.00
N VAL A 24 5.80 -11.85 2.95
CA VAL A 24 7.18 -11.93 2.42
C VAL A 24 7.63 -10.56 1.91
N CYS A 25 6.81 -9.86 1.12
CA CYS A 25 7.12 -8.52 0.64
C CYS A 25 7.28 -7.52 1.80
N ALA A 26 6.39 -7.57 2.79
CA ALA A 26 6.49 -6.73 3.99
C ALA A 26 7.76 -7.02 4.79
N ALA A 27 8.14 -8.29 4.97
CA ALA A 27 9.36 -8.67 5.65
C ALA A 27 10.61 -8.21 4.89
N LEU A 28 10.65 -8.39 3.57
CA LEU A 28 11.76 -7.92 2.73
C LEU A 28 11.90 -6.39 2.77
N GLN A 29 10.78 -5.68 2.78
CA GLN A 29 10.72 -4.22 2.81
C GLN A 29 11.16 -3.65 4.17
N THR A 30 10.90 -4.36 5.28
CA THR A 30 11.26 -3.93 6.63
C THR A 30 12.66 -4.35 7.05
N THR A 31 13.27 -5.32 6.36
CA THR A 31 14.63 -5.79 6.68
C THR A 31 15.67 -4.72 6.32
N PRO A 32 16.42 -4.20 7.30
CA PRO A 32 17.43 -3.20 7.04
C PRO A 32 18.59 -3.78 6.21
N GLY A 33 19.06 -3.04 5.22
CA GLY A 33 20.19 -3.42 4.37
C GLY A 33 19.83 -4.25 3.14
N LEU A 34 18.62 -4.76 3.02
CA LEU A 34 18.16 -5.46 1.82
C LEU A 34 17.49 -4.45 0.87
N PHE A 35 18.02 -4.31 -0.35
CA PHE A 35 17.51 -3.38 -1.38
C PHE A 35 17.46 -1.89 -0.98
N GLN A 36 18.20 -1.46 0.03
CA GLN A 36 18.31 -0.05 0.36
C GLN A 36 19.26 0.65 -0.63
N LEU A 37 18.75 1.65 -1.33
CA LEU A 37 19.55 2.61 -2.10
C LEU A 37 19.69 3.89 -1.26
N GLY A 38 20.70 3.94 -0.39
CA GLY A 38 20.87 5.02 0.58
C GLY A 38 19.80 4.99 1.69
N GLU A 39 19.08 6.07 1.89
CA GLU A 39 17.96 6.14 2.87
C GLU A 39 16.62 5.70 2.29
N ALA A 40 16.53 5.48 0.98
CA ALA A 40 15.29 5.08 0.32
C ALA A 40 15.02 3.58 0.52
N LYS A 41 13.80 3.27 1.01
CA LYS A 41 13.30 1.89 1.15
C LYS A 41 12.38 1.55 -0.02
N PRO A 42 12.50 0.35 -0.61
CA PRO A 42 11.64 -0.06 -1.72
C PRO A 42 10.21 -0.31 -1.23
N LEU A 43 9.22 0.16 -1.99
CA LEU A 43 7.80 -0.04 -1.73
C LEU A 43 7.31 -1.33 -2.42
N LEU A 44 7.75 -2.51 -1.92
CA LEU A 44 7.42 -3.82 -2.54
C LEU A 44 5.95 -4.24 -2.34
N VAL A 45 5.33 -3.81 -1.26
CA VAL A 45 3.93 -4.13 -0.95
C VAL A 45 2.98 -3.48 -1.97
N LEU A 46 3.29 -2.27 -2.44
CA LEU A 46 2.43 -1.51 -3.35
C LEU A 46 2.22 -2.22 -4.70
N PRO A 47 3.25 -2.62 -5.47
CA PRO A 47 3.05 -3.30 -6.74
C PRO A 47 2.36 -4.66 -6.59
N LEU A 48 2.56 -5.35 -5.45
CA LEU A 48 1.85 -6.59 -5.16
C LEU A 48 0.34 -6.35 -4.97
N CYS A 49 -0.04 -5.36 -4.16
CA CYS A 49 -1.44 -5.00 -3.94
C CYS A 49 -2.13 -4.56 -5.24
N LEU A 50 -1.42 -3.78 -6.07
CA LEU A 50 -1.91 -3.37 -7.39
C LEU A 50 -2.05 -4.55 -8.34
N ALA A 51 -1.12 -5.51 -8.34
CA ALA A 51 -1.25 -6.72 -9.14
C ALA A 51 -2.54 -7.47 -8.78
N VAL A 52 -2.79 -7.68 -7.49
CA VAL A 52 -4.02 -8.34 -7.04
C VAL A 52 -5.26 -7.51 -7.43
N ALA A 53 -5.22 -6.19 -7.31
CA ALA A 53 -6.32 -5.31 -7.72
C ALA A 53 -6.65 -5.44 -9.22
N VAL A 54 -5.63 -5.56 -10.06
CA VAL A 54 -5.80 -5.68 -11.52
C VAL A 54 -6.29 -7.07 -11.92
N PHE A 55 -5.80 -8.14 -11.29
CA PHE A 55 -6.11 -9.52 -11.68
C PHE A 55 -7.34 -10.11 -11.00
N GLU A 56 -7.63 -9.73 -9.75
CA GLU A 56 -8.73 -10.30 -8.95
C GLU A 56 -9.92 -9.34 -8.79
N GLY A 57 -9.74 -8.08 -9.14
CA GLY A 57 -10.77 -7.05 -9.07
C GLY A 57 -10.62 -6.09 -7.89
N GLU A 58 -11.48 -5.06 -7.91
CA GLU A 58 -11.41 -3.89 -7.05
C GLU A 58 -11.51 -4.21 -5.56
N PHE A 59 -12.42 -5.09 -5.16
CA PHE A 59 -12.61 -5.44 -3.74
C PHE A 59 -11.44 -6.24 -3.16
N ALA A 60 -10.93 -7.16 -3.96
CA ALA A 60 -9.79 -8.00 -3.57
C ALA A 60 -8.52 -7.16 -3.39
N GLY A 61 -8.26 -6.29 -4.36
CA GLY A 61 -7.14 -5.35 -4.34
C GLY A 61 -7.25 -4.35 -3.21
N ALA A 62 -8.42 -3.75 -2.99
CA ALA A 62 -8.67 -2.82 -1.91
C ALA A 62 -8.44 -3.46 -0.54
N LEU A 63 -8.96 -4.69 -0.32
CA LEU A 63 -8.77 -5.42 0.92
C LEU A 63 -7.30 -5.74 1.18
N LEU A 64 -6.59 -6.27 0.18
CA LEU A 64 -5.17 -6.58 0.31
C LEU A 64 -4.33 -5.31 0.47
N GLY A 65 -4.68 -4.23 -0.22
CA GLY A 65 -4.08 -2.91 -0.07
C GLY A 65 -4.22 -2.37 1.35
N THR A 66 -5.42 -2.51 1.93
CA THR A 66 -5.67 -2.10 3.32
C THR A 66 -4.80 -2.88 4.30
N VAL A 67 -4.74 -4.21 4.16
CA VAL A 67 -3.91 -5.06 5.03
C VAL A 67 -2.43 -4.74 4.84
N GLY A 68 -1.97 -4.58 3.60
CA GLY A 68 -0.59 -4.21 3.29
C GLY A 68 -0.20 -2.85 3.83
N GLY A 69 -1.05 -1.84 3.69
CA GLY A 69 -0.86 -0.51 4.25
C GLY A 69 -0.84 -0.52 5.78
N LEU A 70 -1.72 -1.29 6.41
CA LEU A 70 -1.75 -1.43 7.86
C LEU A 70 -0.47 -2.09 8.40
N LEU A 71 0.01 -3.14 7.74
CA LEU A 71 1.30 -3.77 8.08
C LEU A 71 2.45 -2.79 7.98
N TRP A 72 2.44 -1.95 6.94
CA TRP A 72 3.45 -0.92 6.78
C TRP A 72 3.37 0.14 7.87
N ASP A 73 2.19 0.70 8.15
CA ASP A 73 2.00 1.71 9.19
C ASP A 73 2.48 1.22 10.56
N CYS A 74 2.15 -0.05 10.91
CA CYS A 74 2.59 -0.66 12.15
C CYS A 74 4.11 -0.84 12.24
N THR A 75 4.78 -1.18 11.11
CA THR A 75 6.22 -1.43 11.08
C THR A 75 7.05 -0.16 10.94
N ALA A 76 6.51 0.88 10.31
CA ALA A 76 7.19 2.16 10.11
C ALA A 76 7.04 3.13 11.29
N GLY A 77 6.23 2.79 12.31
CA GLY A 77 6.00 3.66 13.47
C GLY A 77 5.25 4.96 13.12
N ARG A 78 4.46 4.94 12.06
CA ARG A 78 3.66 6.07 11.55
C ARG A 78 2.27 6.10 12.17
N THR A 79 1.50 7.14 11.84
CA THR A 79 0.06 7.19 12.19
C THR A 79 -0.66 6.00 11.57
N VAL A 80 -1.09 5.08 12.44
CA VAL A 80 -1.71 3.82 12.04
C VAL A 80 -2.99 4.09 11.25
N GLY A 81 -3.09 3.48 10.07
CA GLY A 81 -4.30 3.53 9.23
C GLY A 81 -4.25 4.51 8.07
N MET A 82 -3.26 5.40 8.00
CA MET A 82 -3.18 6.41 6.95
C MET A 82 -2.82 5.80 5.60
N LEU A 83 -1.72 5.07 5.53
CA LEU A 83 -1.32 4.37 4.31
C LEU A 83 -2.30 3.26 3.95
N ALA A 84 -2.90 2.62 4.95
CA ALA A 84 -3.97 1.64 4.73
C ALA A 84 -5.16 2.24 3.98
N LEU A 85 -5.59 3.45 4.36
CA LEU A 85 -6.67 4.17 3.68
C LEU A 85 -6.26 4.60 2.26
N GLU A 86 -5.04 5.12 2.10
CA GLU A 86 -4.51 5.49 0.79
C GLU A 86 -4.45 4.29 -0.16
N LEU A 87 -3.89 3.16 0.28
CA LEU A 87 -3.80 1.95 -0.54
C LEU A 87 -5.17 1.35 -0.83
N LEU A 88 -6.13 1.42 0.09
CA LEU A 88 -7.50 1.02 -0.14
C LEU A 88 -8.10 1.80 -1.32
N LEU A 89 -8.05 3.12 -1.25
CA LEU A 89 -8.63 4.00 -2.27
C LEU A 89 -7.90 3.87 -3.60
N LEU A 90 -6.57 3.83 -3.60
CA LEU A 90 -5.77 3.76 -4.82
C LEU A 90 -5.90 2.39 -5.49
N CYS A 91 -5.85 1.28 -4.75
CA CYS A 91 -6.05 -0.05 -5.34
C CYS A 91 -7.45 -0.21 -5.93
N PHE A 92 -8.47 0.34 -5.25
CA PHE A 92 -9.83 0.36 -5.78
C PHE A 92 -9.92 1.19 -7.07
N ALA A 93 -9.45 2.44 -7.03
CA ALA A 93 -9.49 3.35 -8.17
C ALA A 93 -8.71 2.83 -9.37
N VAL A 94 -7.51 2.30 -9.14
CA VAL A 94 -6.67 1.72 -10.21
C VAL A 94 -7.30 0.49 -10.80
N SER A 95 -7.90 -0.39 -10.00
CA SER A 95 -8.61 -1.57 -10.50
C SER A 95 -9.76 -1.18 -11.42
N VAL A 96 -10.58 -0.23 -11.01
CA VAL A 96 -11.69 0.29 -11.83
C VAL A 96 -11.16 0.95 -13.11
N LEU A 97 -10.11 1.76 -13.00
CA LEU A 97 -9.50 2.43 -14.16
C LEU A 97 -8.96 1.42 -15.18
N VAL A 98 -8.25 0.40 -14.71
CA VAL A 98 -7.70 -0.64 -15.59
C VAL A 98 -8.81 -1.46 -16.24
N GLN A 99 -9.85 -1.83 -15.50
CA GLN A 99 -10.97 -2.59 -16.06
C GLN A 99 -11.76 -1.81 -17.12
N LEU A 100 -11.86 -0.48 -16.98
CA LEU A 100 -12.66 0.35 -17.90
C LEU A 100 -11.86 0.85 -19.10
N TYR A 101 -10.58 1.17 -18.93
CA TYR A 101 -9.83 1.94 -19.93
C TYR A 101 -8.54 1.29 -20.43
N LEU A 102 -7.97 0.35 -19.71
CA LEU A 102 -6.63 -0.15 -20.01
C LEU A 102 -6.66 -1.67 -20.31
N GLN A 103 -5.92 -2.06 -21.34
CA GLN A 103 -5.60 -3.47 -21.56
C GLN A 103 -4.50 -3.91 -20.60
N VAL A 104 -4.66 -5.09 -20.00
CA VAL A 104 -3.68 -5.66 -19.06
C VAL A 104 -2.46 -6.14 -19.83
N ASN A 105 -1.52 -5.24 -20.05
CA ASN A 105 -0.20 -5.50 -20.61
C ASN A 105 0.87 -5.22 -19.56
N PRO A 106 2.03 -5.93 -19.55
CA PRO A 106 3.09 -5.68 -18.57
C PRO A 106 3.61 -4.25 -18.60
N GLY A 107 3.65 -3.59 -19.77
CA GLY A 107 4.03 -2.19 -19.90
C GLY A 107 3.02 -1.24 -19.25
N ASN A 108 1.72 -1.45 -19.48
CA ASN A 108 0.66 -0.66 -18.87
C ASN A 108 0.63 -0.87 -17.34
N PHE A 109 0.85 -2.11 -16.89
CA PHE A 109 0.94 -2.40 -15.45
C PHE A 109 2.11 -1.68 -14.80
N ALA A 110 3.29 -1.69 -15.41
CA ALA A 110 4.47 -0.97 -14.92
C ALA A 110 4.23 0.55 -14.86
N ALA A 111 3.62 1.13 -15.90
CA ALA A 111 3.29 2.55 -15.95
C ALA A 111 2.28 2.93 -14.84
N VAL A 112 1.21 2.17 -14.68
CA VAL A 112 0.19 2.41 -13.65
C VAL A 112 0.78 2.22 -12.24
N SER A 113 1.58 1.18 -12.04
CA SER A 113 2.27 0.95 -10.76
C SER A 113 3.22 2.10 -10.40
N THR A 114 3.98 2.60 -11.36
CA THR A 114 4.88 3.75 -11.16
C THR A 114 4.09 5.02 -10.87
N ALA A 115 3.03 5.30 -11.62
CA ALA A 115 2.17 6.45 -11.39
C ALA A 115 1.53 6.41 -9.99
N THR A 116 1.03 5.24 -9.57
CA THR A 116 0.45 5.05 -8.23
C THR A 116 1.50 5.23 -7.13
N ALA A 117 2.72 4.72 -7.34
CA ALA A 117 3.82 4.93 -6.40
C ALA A 117 4.16 6.43 -6.24
N LEU A 118 4.20 7.18 -7.34
CA LEU A 118 4.41 8.63 -7.30
C LEU A 118 3.30 9.36 -6.54
N VAL A 119 2.05 8.95 -6.72
CA VAL A 119 0.90 9.52 -5.97
C VAL A 119 1.04 9.24 -4.48
N VAL A 120 1.32 8.00 -4.08
CA VAL A 120 1.53 7.63 -2.66
C VAL A 120 2.67 8.45 -2.05
N LEU A 121 3.82 8.52 -2.73
CA LEU A 121 4.97 9.29 -2.25
C LEU A 121 4.66 10.80 -2.14
N SER A 122 3.88 11.36 -3.07
CA SER A 122 3.49 12.76 -3.06
C SER A 122 2.53 13.08 -1.91
N LEU A 123 1.56 12.21 -1.67
CA LEU A 123 0.63 12.34 -0.55
C LEU A 123 1.37 12.22 0.77
N ASP A 124 2.25 11.24 0.88
CA ASP A 124 3.06 11.00 2.06
C ASP A 124 3.96 12.21 2.40
N TRP A 125 4.63 12.77 1.38
CA TRP A 125 5.43 13.98 1.55
C TRP A 125 4.57 15.18 1.98
N LEU A 126 3.40 15.36 1.39
CA LEU A 126 2.47 16.43 1.70
C LEU A 126 2.00 16.35 3.16
N PHE A 127 1.61 15.17 3.62
CA PHE A 127 1.19 14.94 5.00
C PHE A 127 2.33 15.18 6.00
N PHE A 128 3.53 14.71 5.68
CA PHE A 128 4.71 14.98 6.52
C PHE A 128 4.98 16.48 6.64
N TYR A 129 4.92 17.19 5.53
CA TYR A 129 5.12 18.65 5.51
C TYR A 129 4.08 19.38 6.36
N TYR A 130 2.80 19.04 6.22
CA TYR A 130 1.74 19.66 7.04
C TYR A 130 1.88 19.31 8.51
N THR A 131 2.18 18.06 8.87
CA THR A 131 2.32 17.65 10.27
C THR A 131 3.49 18.35 10.95
N VAL A 132 4.62 18.48 10.28
CA VAL A 132 5.80 19.17 10.82
C VAL A 132 5.55 20.67 10.95
N SER A 133 4.90 21.33 9.98
CA SER A 133 4.54 22.75 10.07
C SER A 133 3.61 23.04 11.24
N TYR A 134 2.63 22.16 11.51
CA TYR A 134 1.71 22.35 12.64
C TYR A 134 2.38 22.17 14.00
N THR A 135 3.30 21.24 14.13
CA THR A 135 4.03 21.03 15.40
C THR A 135 4.98 22.18 15.71
N HIS A 136 5.61 22.79 14.71
CA HIS A 136 6.44 23.98 14.89
C HIS A 136 5.65 25.23 15.31
N LEU A 137 4.46 25.43 14.76
CA LEU A 137 3.60 26.55 15.15
C LEU A 137 3.10 26.42 16.59
N ARG A 138 2.77 25.22 17.05
CA ARG A 138 2.33 24.97 18.43
C ARG A 138 3.46 25.07 19.46
N ALA A 139 4.70 24.80 19.08
CA ALA A 139 5.83 24.94 19.98
C ALA A 139 6.19 26.41 20.30
N HIS A 140 5.75 27.35 19.49
CA HIS A 140 5.93 28.79 19.72
C HIS A 140 4.80 29.44 20.54
N GLU A 141 3.70 28.75 20.77
CA GLU A 141 2.54 29.33 21.50
C GLU A 141 2.53 29.06 23.03
N THR A 142 3.52 28.38 23.57
CA THR A 142 3.57 28.11 25.01
C THR A 142 4.91 28.50 25.65
N PRO A 143 5.19 29.78 25.90
CA PRO A 143 5.95 30.12 27.07
C PRO A 143 5.45 31.32 27.88
N GLU A 144 4.27 31.91 27.71
CA GLU A 144 3.95 33.18 28.37
C GLU A 144 2.86 33.16 29.46
N HIS A 145 2.41 32.03 29.98
CA HIS A 145 1.45 32.02 31.09
C HIS A 145 1.84 31.08 32.24
N LEU A 146 3.08 31.19 32.72
CA LEU A 146 3.51 30.68 34.04
C LEU A 146 4.40 31.72 34.71
N VAL A 147 3.81 32.82 35.10
CA VAL A 147 4.27 33.69 36.23
C VAL A 147 3.09 33.97 37.10
#